data_ee865c7cc65717e7f20bf4d058e88c8a
#
_entry.id   ee865c7cc65717e7f20bf4d058e88c8a
#
_cell.length_a   1.000
_cell.length_b   1.000
_cell.length_c   1.000
_cell.angle_alpha   90.00
_cell.angle_beta   90.00
_cell.angle_gamma   90.00
#
_symmetry.space_group_name_H-M   'P 1'
#
loop_
_entity.id
_entity.type
_entity.pdbx_description
1 polymer ?
#
loop_
_entity_poly.entity_id
_entity_poly.type
_entity_poly.pdbx_seq_one_letter_code
_entity_poly.pdbx_strand_id
1 'polypeptide(L)'
;SLAPVAKHLAKLLNMPVAFAGDCIGEEAEKAVQKLKPGKILMLENLRFHKEEEKNDMDFAEKLASLADLYVNDGFGVSHRAHASVEGVTHFLPSAAGFLLEKEIRFVGQAVENPLHPFVAIIGGAKVSDKIGVIENLLEKVDTLLIGGGMANTFLAAQGHKMGKSLVEDDKIALAKELLAKAKARKVKLLLPVDLVMAETFAADASHKVEKVAKLDQKYMALDIGPATSTLYQDALQDAKMIVWNGPMGVFEMDAFCKGTEAVAQAVAKSRAMSIVGGGDSVAAIEKLGLAKKITHISTGGGASLEYLEGKVLPGVAALDDVRRKIVAGNWKMHKNVDEAVELAEDIVSDTNGTLNEVVVFPPFTALESVAEAIDGK
;
A
#
# COMPACT_ATOMS: atom_id res chain seq x y z
N SER A 1 1.96 -10.71 25.34
CA SER A 1 3.30 -10.12 25.51
C SER A 1 4.16 -10.33 24.27
N LEU A 2 5.04 -9.38 23.98
CA LEU A 2 6.01 -9.43 22.89
C LEU A 2 7.33 -10.10 23.27
N ALA A 3 7.48 -10.59 24.51
CA ALA A 3 8.71 -11.28 24.95
C ALA A 3 9.12 -12.48 24.05
N PRO A 4 8.20 -13.33 23.54
CA PRO A 4 8.55 -14.38 22.58
C PRO A 4 9.04 -13.81 21.23
N VAL A 5 8.51 -12.66 20.81
CA VAL A 5 8.91 -11.97 19.57
C VAL A 5 10.34 -11.43 19.71
N ALA A 6 10.68 -10.82 20.84
CA ALA A 6 12.05 -10.36 21.13
C ALA A 6 13.07 -11.53 21.07
N LYS A 7 12.72 -12.71 21.63
CA LYS A 7 13.55 -13.90 21.55
C LYS A 7 13.72 -14.41 20.12
N HIS A 8 12.67 -14.35 19.32
CA HIS A 8 12.73 -14.75 17.90
C HIS A 8 13.59 -13.78 17.08
N LEU A 9 13.40 -12.48 17.29
CA LEU A 9 14.20 -11.43 16.65
C LEU A 9 15.70 -11.60 16.98
N ALA A 10 16.04 -11.88 18.23
CA ALA A 10 17.41 -12.14 18.63
C ALA A 10 18.06 -13.31 17.87
N LYS A 11 17.29 -14.37 17.56
CA LYS A 11 17.76 -15.50 16.74
C LYS A 11 17.97 -15.10 15.28
N LEU A 12 17.04 -14.34 14.69
CA LEU A 12 17.14 -13.88 13.31
C LEU A 12 18.34 -12.95 13.10
N LEU A 13 18.59 -12.05 14.04
CA LEU A 13 19.69 -11.10 13.99
C LEU A 13 21.04 -11.69 14.45
N ASN A 14 21.03 -12.89 15.02
CA ASN A 14 22.19 -13.50 15.68
C ASN A 14 22.87 -12.57 16.71
N MET A 15 22.04 -11.80 17.45
CA MET A 15 22.52 -10.89 18.49
C MET A 15 21.47 -10.73 19.61
N PRO A 16 21.87 -10.37 20.83
CA PRO A 16 20.93 -10.13 21.92
C PRO A 16 19.98 -8.98 21.63
N VAL A 17 18.68 -9.18 21.91
CA VAL A 17 17.65 -8.16 21.93
C VAL A 17 17.14 -8.05 23.37
N ALA A 18 17.30 -6.88 23.97
CA ALA A 18 16.73 -6.60 25.29
C ALA A 18 15.20 -6.46 25.20
N PHE A 19 14.51 -6.71 26.30
CA PHE A 19 13.06 -6.58 26.38
C PHE A 19 12.68 -5.83 27.65
N ALA A 20 11.78 -4.86 27.53
CA ALA A 20 11.15 -4.15 28.67
C ALA A 20 9.69 -4.60 28.78
N GLY A 21 9.25 -4.86 30.02
CA GLY A 21 7.89 -5.37 30.30
C GLY A 21 6.79 -4.34 30.14
N ASP A 22 7.14 -3.08 29.90
CA ASP A 22 6.23 -2.01 29.51
C ASP A 22 6.84 -1.15 28.40
N CYS A 23 6.02 -0.32 27.75
CA CYS A 23 6.45 0.58 26.70
C CYS A 23 6.67 2.04 27.15
N ILE A 24 6.28 2.38 28.37
CA ILE A 24 6.47 3.70 29.01
C ILE A 24 6.84 3.52 30.49
N GLY A 25 7.21 4.62 31.15
CA GLY A 25 7.47 4.69 32.57
C GLY A 25 8.84 4.12 32.97
N GLU A 26 9.02 3.97 34.30
CA GLU A 26 10.32 3.75 34.92
C GLU A 26 11.07 2.49 34.40
N GLU A 27 10.33 1.42 34.07
CA GLU A 27 10.94 0.20 33.53
C GLU A 27 11.51 0.41 32.13
N ALA A 28 10.73 1.04 31.24
CA ALA A 28 11.16 1.38 29.88
C ALA A 28 12.32 2.37 29.89
N GLU A 29 12.23 3.43 30.69
CA GLU A 29 13.26 4.45 30.84
C GLU A 29 14.59 3.85 31.33
N LYS A 30 14.56 3.01 32.36
CA LYS A 30 15.76 2.29 32.86
C LYS A 30 16.35 1.35 31.82
N ALA A 31 15.51 0.70 31.03
CA ALA A 31 15.96 -0.19 29.96
C ALA A 31 16.65 0.59 28.84
N VAL A 32 16.10 1.75 28.46
CA VAL A 32 16.68 2.66 27.44
C VAL A 32 18.00 3.24 27.93
N GLN A 33 18.09 3.71 29.19
CA GLN A 33 19.34 4.24 29.77
C GLN A 33 20.50 3.23 29.79
N LYS A 34 20.19 1.93 29.84
CA LYS A 34 21.18 0.85 29.78
C LYS A 34 21.54 0.46 28.35
N LEU A 35 20.79 0.94 27.37
CA LEU A 35 20.98 0.60 25.96
C LEU A 35 22.28 1.22 25.44
N LYS A 36 23.13 0.42 24.82
CA LYS A 36 24.41 0.88 24.24
C LYS A 36 24.28 1.00 22.73
N PRO A 37 25.09 1.84 22.07
CA PRO A 37 25.14 1.92 20.62
C PRO A 37 25.23 0.54 19.94
N GLY A 38 24.43 0.34 18.88
CA GLY A 38 24.37 -0.93 18.16
C GLY A 38 23.60 -2.04 18.88
N LYS A 39 22.91 -1.76 19.96
CA LYS A 39 22.02 -2.70 20.67
C LYS A 39 20.56 -2.40 20.40
N ILE A 40 19.72 -3.41 20.60
CA ILE A 40 18.28 -3.34 20.34
C ILE A 40 17.53 -3.60 21.64
N LEU A 41 16.55 -2.77 21.91
CA LEU A 41 15.54 -2.94 22.95
C LEU A 41 14.17 -3.06 22.28
N MET A 42 13.44 -4.11 22.62
CA MET A 42 12.02 -4.24 22.27
C MET A 42 11.17 -3.86 23.48
N LEU A 43 10.22 -2.98 23.28
CA LEU A 43 9.23 -2.60 24.28
C LEU A 43 8.04 -3.56 24.23
N GLU A 44 7.26 -3.62 25.30
CA GLU A 44 6.02 -4.39 25.35
C GLU A 44 4.95 -3.79 24.44
N ASN A 45 3.90 -4.55 24.18
CA ASN A 45 2.79 -4.21 23.30
C ASN A 45 2.10 -2.91 23.75
N LEU A 46 2.21 -1.87 22.91
CA LEU A 46 1.63 -0.55 23.15
C LEU A 46 0.11 -0.60 23.35
N ARG A 47 -0.58 -1.56 22.73
CA ARG A 47 -2.04 -1.71 22.84
C ARG A 47 -2.50 -2.30 24.19
N PHE A 48 -1.60 -2.57 25.13
CA PHE A 48 -1.98 -2.79 26.52
C PHE A 48 -2.40 -1.49 27.20
N HIS A 49 -2.02 -0.35 26.62
CA HIS A 49 -2.47 0.98 27.01
C HIS A 49 -3.57 1.47 26.05
N LYS A 50 -4.72 1.85 26.60
CA LYS A 50 -5.86 2.35 25.81
C LYS A 50 -5.57 3.71 25.16
N GLU A 51 -4.61 4.42 25.69
CA GLU A 51 -4.11 5.71 25.25
C GLU A 51 -3.49 5.63 23.85
N GLU A 52 -2.90 4.47 23.49
CA GLU A 52 -2.33 4.22 22.18
C GLU A 52 -3.36 4.40 21.06
N GLU A 53 -4.49 3.71 21.15
CA GLU A 53 -5.53 3.75 20.10
C GLU A 53 -6.31 5.08 20.10
N LYS A 54 -6.26 5.85 21.18
CA LYS A 54 -6.89 7.18 21.28
C LYS A 54 -6.02 8.31 20.76
N ASN A 55 -4.79 8.01 20.36
CA ASN A 55 -3.80 9.01 19.99
C ASN A 55 -3.57 10.07 21.11
N ASP A 56 -3.46 9.57 22.33
CA ASP A 56 -3.29 10.42 23.53
C ASP A 56 -1.91 11.08 23.51
N MET A 57 -1.87 12.41 23.64
CA MET A 57 -0.62 13.17 23.49
C MET A 57 0.31 13.01 24.69
N ASP A 58 -0.20 12.84 25.92
CA ASP A 58 0.65 12.60 27.10
C ASP A 58 1.33 11.23 27.01
N PHE A 59 0.61 10.23 26.45
CA PHE A 59 1.20 8.93 26.17
C PHE A 59 2.24 9.00 25.04
N ALA A 60 1.93 9.75 23.98
CA ALA A 60 2.85 9.97 22.86
C ALA A 60 4.13 10.69 23.31
N GLU A 61 4.04 11.70 24.18
CA GLU A 61 5.19 12.40 24.75
C GLU A 61 6.07 11.47 25.58
N LYS A 62 5.46 10.60 26.41
CA LYS A 62 6.21 9.58 27.18
C LYS A 62 6.95 8.60 26.28
N LEU A 63 6.33 8.16 25.18
CA LEU A 63 6.99 7.32 24.18
C LEU A 63 8.15 8.07 23.53
N ALA A 64 7.93 9.32 23.11
CA ALA A 64 8.92 10.15 22.47
C ALA A 64 10.14 10.43 23.38
N SER A 65 9.93 10.55 24.69
CA SER A 65 11.02 10.78 25.66
C SER A 65 12.06 9.64 25.71
N LEU A 66 11.76 8.48 25.13
CA LEU A 66 12.64 7.32 25.07
C LEU A 66 13.65 7.34 23.91
N ALA A 67 13.54 8.30 22.98
CA ALA A 67 14.35 8.32 21.75
C ALA A 67 14.63 9.76 21.28
N ASP A 68 15.59 9.89 20.37
CA ASP A 68 15.97 11.16 19.76
C ASP A 68 15.38 11.33 18.36
N LEU A 69 14.95 10.23 17.73
CA LEU A 69 14.44 10.17 16.36
C LEU A 69 13.36 9.08 16.25
N TYR A 70 12.33 9.34 15.48
CA TYR A 70 11.30 8.37 15.15
C TYR A 70 11.39 7.90 13.71
N VAL A 71 11.30 6.58 13.50
CA VAL A 71 11.20 5.99 12.16
C VAL A 71 9.95 5.13 12.08
N ASN A 72 9.01 5.52 11.22
CA ASN A 72 7.85 4.70 10.93
C ASN A 72 8.18 3.70 9.80
N ASP A 73 8.25 2.42 10.15
CA ASP A 73 8.40 1.33 9.17
C ASP A 73 7.22 0.35 9.22
N GLY A 74 6.11 0.78 9.82
CA GLY A 74 4.88 0.01 10.01
C GLY A 74 3.76 0.45 9.07
N PHE A 75 3.84 0.13 7.77
CA PHE A 75 2.81 0.52 6.81
C PHE A 75 1.42 0.00 7.18
N GLY A 76 1.33 -1.25 7.68
CA GLY A 76 0.06 -1.89 8.02
C GLY A 76 -0.79 -1.17 9.09
N VAL A 77 -0.18 -0.26 9.88
CA VAL A 77 -0.88 0.55 10.88
C VAL A 77 -0.98 2.03 10.50
N SER A 78 -0.34 2.45 9.41
CA SER A 78 -0.23 3.87 9.01
C SER A 78 -1.56 4.52 8.61
N HIS A 79 -2.63 3.73 8.42
CA HIS A 79 -4.00 4.22 8.19
C HIS A 79 -4.71 4.64 9.49
N ARG A 80 -4.08 4.48 10.65
CA ARG A 80 -4.65 4.80 11.96
C ARG A 80 -3.84 5.90 12.64
N ALA A 81 -4.52 6.93 13.12
CA ALA A 81 -3.92 7.94 13.98
C ALA A 81 -3.81 7.39 15.41
N HIS A 82 -2.75 6.64 15.70
CA HIS A 82 -2.41 6.12 17.01
C HIS A 82 -1.23 6.91 17.61
N ALA A 83 -1.09 6.91 18.92
CA ALA A 83 -0.05 7.67 19.61
C ALA A 83 1.37 7.33 19.14
N SER A 84 1.67 6.04 18.91
CA SER A 84 2.96 5.58 18.39
C SER A 84 3.14 5.75 16.89
N VAL A 85 2.09 6.13 16.15
CA VAL A 85 2.09 6.23 14.68
C VAL A 85 2.05 7.68 14.21
N GLU A 86 1.15 8.47 14.81
CA GLU A 86 0.94 9.88 14.49
C GLU A 86 1.36 10.78 15.67
N GLY A 87 0.86 10.53 16.89
CA GLY A 87 1.11 11.41 18.04
C GLY A 87 2.59 11.62 18.35
N VAL A 88 3.43 10.58 18.26
CA VAL A 88 4.87 10.65 18.54
C VAL A 88 5.62 11.62 17.61
N THR A 89 5.11 11.84 16.39
CA THR A 89 5.74 12.73 15.41
C THR A 89 5.66 14.22 15.80
N HIS A 90 4.79 14.57 16.73
CA HIS A 90 4.72 15.94 17.27
C HIS A 90 5.88 16.27 18.21
N PHE A 91 6.60 15.26 18.69
CA PHE A 91 7.65 15.41 19.72
C PHE A 91 9.04 15.05 19.22
N LEU A 92 9.15 14.32 18.10
CA LEU A 92 10.42 13.84 17.55
C LEU A 92 10.54 14.14 16.05
N PRO A 93 11.75 14.44 15.56
CA PRO A 93 12.03 14.36 14.13
C PRO A 93 11.66 12.97 13.61
N SER A 94 10.94 12.91 12.51
CA SER A 94 10.30 11.70 12.02
C SER A 94 10.63 11.39 10.57
N ALA A 95 10.82 10.12 10.25
CA ALA A 95 11.12 9.67 8.89
C ALA A 95 10.41 8.36 8.55
N ALA A 96 10.23 8.10 7.25
CA ALA A 96 9.81 6.79 6.76
C ALA A 96 10.97 5.79 6.81
N GLY A 97 10.68 4.57 7.29
CA GLY A 97 11.60 3.44 7.12
C GLY A 97 11.53 2.86 5.72
N PHE A 98 12.45 1.96 5.39
CA PHE A 98 12.58 1.40 4.03
C PHE A 98 11.38 0.57 3.57
N LEU A 99 10.65 -0.09 4.48
CA LEU A 99 9.43 -0.81 4.14
C LEU A 99 8.34 0.20 3.76
N LEU A 100 8.13 1.22 4.61
CA LEU A 100 7.14 2.27 4.36
C LEU A 100 7.45 3.04 3.08
N GLU A 101 8.72 3.38 2.83
CA GLU A 101 9.16 4.01 1.57
C GLU A 101 8.76 3.19 0.35
N LYS A 102 8.98 1.86 0.39
CA LYS A 102 8.59 0.98 -0.72
C LYS A 102 7.08 0.99 -0.94
N GLU A 103 6.30 0.92 0.13
CA GLU A 103 4.84 0.95 0.04
C GLU A 103 4.34 2.27 -0.57
N ILE A 104 4.85 3.41 -0.09
CA ILE A 104 4.54 4.74 -0.64
C ILE A 104 4.94 4.80 -2.11
N ARG A 105 6.12 4.31 -2.48
CA ARG A 105 6.60 4.35 -3.87
C ARG A 105 5.74 3.51 -4.80
N PHE A 106 5.43 2.27 -4.44
CA PHE A 106 4.71 1.36 -5.35
C PHE A 106 3.20 1.58 -5.32
N VAL A 107 2.58 1.57 -4.14
CA VAL A 107 1.14 1.77 -4.02
C VAL A 107 0.77 3.23 -4.33
N GLY A 108 1.58 4.19 -3.87
CA GLY A 108 1.40 5.61 -4.19
C GLY A 108 1.50 5.88 -5.68
N GLN A 109 2.44 5.26 -6.40
CA GLN A 109 2.53 5.40 -7.86
C GLN A 109 1.25 4.95 -8.56
N ALA A 110 0.60 3.86 -8.10
CA ALA A 110 -0.66 3.42 -8.67
C ALA A 110 -1.82 4.39 -8.41
N VAL A 111 -1.75 5.15 -7.32
CA VAL A 111 -2.78 6.13 -6.94
C VAL A 111 -2.55 7.50 -7.58
N GLU A 112 -1.30 7.97 -7.59
CA GLU A 112 -0.95 9.35 -7.95
C GLU A 112 -0.55 9.51 -9.41
N ASN A 113 0.22 8.57 -9.95
CA ASN A 113 0.77 8.66 -11.31
C ASN A 113 0.91 7.26 -11.95
N PRO A 114 -0.22 6.59 -12.27
CA PRO A 114 -0.20 5.23 -12.81
C PRO A 114 0.41 5.15 -14.21
N LEU A 115 1.04 4.00 -14.49
CA LEU A 115 1.53 3.66 -15.83
C LEU A 115 0.41 3.03 -16.66
N HIS A 116 0.17 3.51 -17.88
CA HIS A 116 -0.86 3.00 -18.78
C HIS A 116 -0.30 2.10 -19.89
N PRO A 117 -1.03 1.03 -20.30
CA PRO A 117 -2.31 0.57 -19.81
C PRO A 117 -2.27 0.08 -18.36
N PHE A 118 -3.20 0.58 -17.54
CA PHE A 118 -3.35 0.20 -16.14
C PHE A 118 -4.53 -0.76 -15.97
N VAL A 119 -4.26 -1.95 -15.44
CA VAL A 119 -5.27 -2.98 -15.16
C VAL A 119 -5.38 -3.18 -13.66
N ALA A 120 -6.58 -3.03 -13.12
CA ALA A 120 -6.87 -3.42 -11.73
C ALA A 120 -7.66 -4.73 -11.69
N ILE A 121 -7.34 -5.57 -10.72
CA ILE A 121 -8.00 -6.85 -10.45
C ILE A 121 -8.55 -6.78 -9.05
N ILE A 122 -9.86 -6.80 -8.91
CA ILE A 122 -10.55 -6.72 -7.63
C ILE A 122 -11.43 -7.94 -7.45
N GLY A 123 -11.12 -8.72 -6.42
CA GLY A 123 -11.86 -9.90 -6.04
C GLY A 123 -12.27 -9.88 -4.56
N GLY A 124 -12.70 -11.03 -4.06
CA GLY A 124 -13.16 -11.18 -2.69
C GLY A 124 -14.68 -11.40 -2.59
N ALA A 125 -15.19 -11.48 -1.35
CA ALA A 125 -16.56 -11.92 -1.13
C ALA A 125 -17.62 -10.84 -1.39
N LYS A 126 -17.37 -9.58 -0.97
CA LYS A 126 -18.37 -8.52 -0.91
C LYS A 126 -17.97 -7.26 -1.64
N VAL A 127 -18.91 -6.64 -2.35
CA VAL A 127 -18.76 -5.31 -2.98
C VAL A 127 -18.61 -4.24 -1.89
N SER A 128 -19.41 -4.35 -0.82
CA SER A 128 -19.43 -3.38 0.29
C SER A 128 -18.06 -3.11 0.88
N ASP A 129 -17.17 -4.11 0.91
CA ASP A 129 -15.84 -4.00 1.51
C ASP A 129 -14.85 -3.22 0.63
N LYS A 130 -15.17 -2.98 -0.65
CA LYS A 130 -14.24 -2.42 -1.63
C LYS A 130 -14.82 -1.29 -2.49
N ILE A 131 -15.93 -0.71 -2.09
CA ILE A 131 -16.60 0.37 -2.84
C ILE A 131 -15.64 1.51 -3.11
N GLY A 132 -15.00 2.04 -2.08
CA GLY A 132 -14.09 3.19 -2.20
C GLY A 132 -12.90 2.89 -3.11
N VAL A 133 -12.35 1.67 -3.03
CA VAL A 133 -11.28 1.22 -3.93
C VAL A 133 -11.74 1.20 -5.38
N ILE A 134 -12.92 0.59 -5.65
CA ILE A 134 -13.47 0.51 -7.01
C ILE A 134 -13.73 1.90 -7.56
N GLU A 135 -14.35 2.79 -6.79
CA GLU A 135 -14.64 4.15 -7.20
C GLU A 135 -13.40 4.96 -7.57
N ASN A 136 -12.36 4.90 -6.72
CA ASN A 136 -11.11 5.59 -6.99
C ASN A 136 -10.36 4.99 -8.19
N LEU A 137 -10.32 3.66 -8.29
CA LEU A 137 -9.67 2.97 -9.42
C LEU A 137 -10.37 3.26 -10.76
N LEU A 138 -11.71 3.35 -10.80
CA LEU A 138 -12.45 3.73 -12.01
C LEU A 138 -12.07 5.11 -12.57
N GLU A 139 -11.39 5.94 -11.78
CA GLU A 139 -10.87 7.22 -12.25
C GLU A 139 -9.50 7.14 -12.91
N LYS A 140 -8.81 6.00 -12.75
CA LYS A 140 -7.38 5.87 -13.04
C LYS A 140 -7.06 4.71 -13.99
N VAL A 141 -7.86 3.63 -13.98
CA VAL A 141 -7.56 2.42 -14.74
C VAL A 141 -8.11 2.45 -16.16
N ASP A 142 -7.46 1.74 -17.07
CA ASP A 142 -7.98 1.47 -18.41
C ASP A 142 -8.90 0.24 -18.40
N THR A 143 -8.59 -0.75 -17.54
CA THR A 143 -9.36 -1.99 -17.42
C THR A 143 -9.53 -2.37 -15.94
N LEU A 144 -10.73 -2.79 -15.56
CA LEU A 144 -11.06 -3.30 -14.23
C LEU A 144 -11.62 -4.72 -14.36
N LEU A 145 -10.95 -5.68 -13.73
CA LEU A 145 -11.36 -7.08 -13.66
C LEU A 145 -12.02 -7.34 -12.32
N ILE A 146 -13.24 -7.83 -12.30
CA ILE A 146 -13.99 -8.14 -11.07
C ILE A 146 -14.15 -9.65 -10.95
N GLY A 147 -13.72 -10.23 -9.81
CA GLY A 147 -13.84 -11.65 -9.53
C GLY A 147 -14.36 -11.93 -8.11
N GLY A 148 -14.34 -13.21 -7.73
CA GLY A 148 -14.84 -13.65 -6.42
C GLY A 148 -16.34 -13.49 -6.23
N GLY A 149 -16.81 -13.63 -4.99
CA GLY A 149 -18.21 -13.50 -4.65
C GLY A 149 -18.84 -12.16 -4.97
N MET A 150 -18.03 -11.09 -4.94
CA MET A 150 -18.50 -9.74 -5.31
C MET A 150 -18.95 -9.65 -6.78
N ALA A 151 -18.36 -10.44 -7.69
CA ALA A 151 -18.77 -10.49 -9.09
C ALA A 151 -20.24 -10.91 -9.24
N ASN A 152 -20.74 -11.74 -8.34
CA ASN A 152 -22.15 -12.20 -8.36
C ASN A 152 -23.12 -11.01 -8.20
N THR A 153 -22.79 -10.05 -7.33
CA THR A 153 -23.60 -8.83 -7.12
C THR A 153 -23.63 -7.98 -8.39
N PHE A 154 -22.50 -7.83 -9.09
CA PHE A 154 -22.44 -7.14 -10.38
C PHE A 154 -23.23 -7.88 -11.48
N LEU A 155 -23.15 -9.20 -11.53
CA LEU A 155 -23.93 -10.02 -12.47
C LEU A 155 -25.42 -9.95 -12.20
N ALA A 156 -25.81 -9.96 -10.90
CA ALA A 156 -27.21 -9.72 -10.51
C ALA A 156 -27.69 -8.32 -10.91
N ALA A 157 -26.81 -7.30 -10.80
CA ALA A 157 -27.10 -5.95 -11.25
C ALA A 157 -27.32 -5.86 -12.77
N GLN A 158 -26.74 -6.76 -13.58
CA GLN A 158 -26.99 -6.93 -15.00
C GLN A 158 -28.27 -7.75 -15.30
N GLY A 159 -28.94 -8.27 -14.28
CA GLY A 159 -30.17 -9.05 -14.41
C GLY A 159 -30.00 -10.55 -14.47
N HIS A 160 -28.79 -11.07 -14.24
CA HIS A 160 -28.55 -12.51 -14.16
C HIS A 160 -29.08 -13.08 -12.82
N LYS A 161 -29.68 -14.25 -12.88
CA LYS A 161 -30.13 -14.99 -11.68
C LYS A 161 -28.94 -15.83 -11.19
N MET A 162 -28.52 -15.59 -9.94
CA MET A 162 -27.28 -16.16 -9.41
C MET A 162 -27.47 -17.43 -8.56
N GLY A 163 -28.68 -17.99 -8.52
CA GLY A 163 -28.99 -19.22 -7.78
C GLY A 163 -28.72 -19.05 -6.28
N LYS A 164 -27.97 -20.00 -5.69
CA LYS A 164 -27.57 -19.97 -4.28
C LYS A 164 -26.30 -19.16 -4.02
N SER A 165 -25.75 -18.48 -5.03
CA SER A 165 -24.52 -17.71 -4.91
C SER A 165 -24.68 -16.56 -3.93
N LEU A 166 -23.59 -16.17 -3.26
CA LEU A 166 -23.55 -14.98 -2.42
C LEU A 166 -23.84 -13.73 -3.29
N VAL A 167 -24.88 -13.00 -2.95
CA VAL A 167 -25.25 -11.70 -3.56
C VAL A 167 -25.58 -10.73 -2.44
N GLU A 168 -25.09 -9.51 -2.53
CA GLU A 168 -25.49 -8.43 -1.63
C GLU A 168 -26.67 -7.67 -2.27
N ASP A 169 -27.90 -8.09 -1.94
CA ASP A 169 -29.11 -7.54 -2.56
C ASP A 169 -29.28 -6.04 -2.34
N ASP A 170 -28.87 -5.53 -1.18
CA ASP A 170 -28.84 -4.11 -0.84
C ASP A 170 -27.80 -3.30 -1.61
N LYS A 171 -26.84 -3.96 -2.29
CA LYS A 171 -25.76 -3.34 -3.10
C LYS A 171 -25.99 -3.45 -4.61
N ILE A 172 -27.08 -4.08 -5.06
CA ILE A 172 -27.38 -4.20 -6.50
C ILE A 172 -27.52 -2.82 -7.18
N ALA A 173 -28.18 -1.87 -6.51
CA ALA A 173 -28.30 -0.50 -7.03
C ALA A 173 -26.93 0.15 -7.21
N LEU A 174 -26.07 0.04 -6.19
CA LEU A 174 -24.71 0.55 -6.23
C LEU A 174 -23.86 -0.12 -7.32
N ALA A 175 -23.96 -1.43 -7.48
CA ALA A 175 -23.26 -2.14 -8.55
C ALA A 175 -23.68 -1.65 -9.95
N LYS A 176 -24.97 -1.31 -10.14
CA LYS A 176 -25.44 -0.65 -11.39
C LYS A 176 -24.83 0.73 -11.60
N GLU A 177 -24.71 1.52 -10.53
CA GLU A 177 -24.05 2.84 -10.59
C GLU A 177 -22.58 2.73 -10.97
N LEU A 178 -21.84 1.77 -10.36
CA LEU A 178 -20.45 1.51 -10.70
C LEU A 178 -20.26 1.06 -12.15
N LEU A 179 -21.15 0.20 -12.66
CA LEU A 179 -21.16 -0.20 -14.08
C LEU A 179 -21.41 0.99 -15.01
N ALA A 180 -22.34 1.86 -14.65
CA ALA A 180 -22.62 3.08 -15.41
C ALA A 180 -21.44 4.06 -15.36
N LYS A 181 -20.79 4.23 -14.20
CA LYS A 181 -19.61 5.06 -14.01
C LYS A 181 -18.44 4.55 -14.86
N ALA A 182 -18.19 3.23 -14.87
CA ALA A 182 -17.16 2.61 -15.71
C ALA A 182 -17.40 2.92 -17.20
N LYS A 183 -18.64 2.76 -17.66
CA LYS A 183 -19.03 3.06 -19.05
C LYS A 183 -18.84 4.55 -19.41
N ALA A 184 -19.26 5.45 -18.53
CA ALA A 184 -19.12 6.90 -18.73
C ALA A 184 -17.65 7.32 -18.81
N ARG A 185 -16.77 6.67 -18.04
CA ARG A 185 -15.32 6.92 -18.03
C ARG A 185 -14.54 6.14 -19.09
N LYS A 186 -15.24 5.33 -19.91
CA LYS A 186 -14.63 4.46 -20.93
C LYS A 186 -13.67 3.42 -20.35
N VAL A 187 -13.83 3.06 -19.09
CA VAL A 187 -13.09 1.96 -18.46
C VAL A 187 -13.66 0.63 -18.90
N LYS A 188 -12.82 -0.28 -19.34
CA LYS A 188 -13.19 -1.65 -19.71
C LYS A 188 -13.41 -2.47 -18.44
N LEU A 189 -14.64 -2.45 -17.90
CA LEU A 189 -14.99 -3.30 -16.75
C LEU A 189 -15.38 -4.69 -17.27
N LEU A 190 -14.63 -5.72 -16.85
CA LEU A 190 -14.85 -7.11 -17.21
C LEU A 190 -15.40 -7.88 -16.02
N LEU A 191 -16.49 -8.59 -16.27
CA LEU A 191 -17.13 -9.53 -15.35
C LEU A 191 -16.96 -10.95 -15.86
N PRO A 192 -17.11 -11.97 -15.00
CA PRO A 192 -17.09 -13.35 -15.42
C PRO A 192 -18.13 -13.64 -16.50
N VAL A 193 -17.74 -14.44 -17.51
CA VAL A 193 -18.62 -14.94 -18.57
C VAL A 193 -19.04 -16.39 -18.33
N ASP A 194 -18.27 -17.10 -17.50
CA ASP A 194 -18.55 -18.43 -16.97
C ASP A 194 -18.07 -18.55 -15.53
N LEU A 195 -18.67 -19.46 -14.78
CA LEU A 195 -18.43 -19.67 -13.36
C LEU A 195 -18.30 -21.17 -13.06
N VAL A 196 -17.52 -21.50 -12.05
CA VAL A 196 -17.50 -22.84 -11.43
C VAL A 196 -18.61 -22.86 -10.38
N MET A 197 -19.66 -23.60 -10.69
CA MET A 197 -20.87 -23.69 -9.88
C MET A 197 -20.84 -24.97 -9.05
N ALA A 198 -21.00 -24.87 -7.73
CA ALA A 198 -21.01 -25.99 -6.80
C ALA A 198 -22.39 -26.18 -6.14
N GLU A 199 -22.71 -27.40 -5.81
CA GLU A 199 -23.99 -27.73 -5.15
C GLU A 199 -24.06 -27.23 -3.70
N THR A 200 -22.91 -27.30 -3.00
CA THR A 200 -22.73 -26.89 -1.62
C THR A 200 -21.38 -26.20 -1.43
N PHE A 201 -21.22 -25.45 -0.34
CA PHE A 201 -19.95 -24.84 0.04
C PHE A 201 -19.09 -25.88 0.79
N ALA A 202 -18.45 -26.77 0.03
CA ALA A 202 -17.57 -27.82 0.57
C ALA A 202 -16.46 -28.14 -0.46
N ALA A 203 -15.27 -28.51 0.02
CA ALA A 203 -14.11 -28.77 -0.81
C ALA A 203 -14.29 -29.95 -1.79
N ASP A 204 -15.14 -30.90 -1.44
CA ASP A 204 -15.50 -32.11 -2.21
C ASP A 204 -16.86 -31.97 -2.90
N ALA A 205 -17.46 -30.77 -2.92
CA ALA A 205 -18.76 -30.55 -3.55
C ALA A 205 -18.75 -30.90 -5.03
N SER A 206 -19.83 -31.56 -5.49
CA SER A 206 -20.12 -31.71 -6.92
C SER A 206 -20.19 -30.34 -7.58
N HIS A 207 -19.44 -30.14 -8.65
CA HIS A 207 -19.34 -28.86 -9.32
C HIS A 207 -19.29 -29.02 -10.84
N LYS A 208 -19.64 -27.96 -11.54
CA LYS A 208 -19.63 -27.86 -13.00
C LYS A 208 -19.34 -26.45 -13.45
N VAL A 209 -18.84 -26.30 -14.68
CA VAL A 209 -18.65 -25.00 -15.30
C VAL A 209 -19.91 -24.62 -16.06
N GLU A 210 -20.43 -23.43 -15.82
CA GLU A 210 -21.61 -22.91 -16.50
C GLU A 210 -21.40 -21.47 -17.00
N LYS A 211 -21.99 -21.19 -18.17
CA LYS A 211 -22.04 -19.82 -18.71
C LYS A 211 -22.97 -18.97 -17.86
N VAL A 212 -22.59 -17.72 -17.59
CA VAL A 212 -23.38 -16.76 -16.80
C VAL A 212 -24.80 -16.57 -17.37
N ALA A 213 -24.95 -16.64 -18.68
CA ALA A 213 -26.25 -16.53 -19.33
C ALA A 213 -27.24 -17.68 -18.97
N LYS A 214 -26.76 -18.82 -18.42
CA LYS A 214 -27.58 -19.99 -18.14
C LYS A 214 -27.06 -20.75 -16.91
N LEU A 215 -27.20 -20.14 -15.73
CA LEU A 215 -26.81 -20.76 -14.46
C LEU A 215 -27.92 -21.59 -13.86
N ASP A 216 -27.55 -22.75 -13.31
CA ASP A 216 -28.46 -23.60 -12.54
C ASP A 216 -28.74 -22.99 -11.17
N GLN A 217 -30.00 -22.70 -10.90
CA GLN A 217 -30.44 -21.99 -9.68
C GLN A 217 -30.27 -22.83 -8.39
N LYS A 218 -29.95 -24.11 -8.51
CA LYS A 218 -29.69 -25.00 -7.37
C LYS A 218 -28.25 -24.94 -6.87
N TYR A 219 -27.36 -24.29 -7.65
CA TYR A 219 -25.92 -24.22 -7.43
C TYR A 219 -25.48 -22.80 -7.02
N MET A 220 -24.28 -22.70 -6.46
CA MET A 220 -23.61 -21.45 -6.08
C MET A 220 -22.28 -21.30 -6.79
N ALA A 221 -21.93 -20.10 -7.19
CA ALA A 221 -20.65 -19.77 -7.79
C ALA A 221 -19.54 -19.73 -6.72
N LEU A 222 -18.49 -20.52 -6.92
CA LEU A 222 -17.34 -20.56 -6.00
C LEU A 222 -16.01 -20.19 -6.66
N ASP A 223 -15.94 -20.14 -8.00
CA ASP A 223 -14.76 -19.63 -8.73
C ASP A 223 -15.19 -19.11 -10.11
N ILE A 224 -14.31 -18.36 -10.75
CA ILE A 224 -14.46 -18.00 -12.16
C ILE A 224 -14.16 -19.23 -13.04
N GLY A 225 -14.84 -19.32 -14.18
CA GLY A 225 -14.63 -20.40 -15.13
C GLY A 225 -13.41 -20.21 -16.05
N PRO A 226 -13.09 -21.23 -16.87
CA PRO A 226 -11.92 -21.20 -17.73
C PRO A 226 -12.01 -20.16 -18.85
N ALA A 227 -13.21 -19.88 -19.40
CA ALA A 227 -13.36 -18.82 -20.40
C ALA A 227 -13.14 -17.43 -19.80
N THR A 228 -13.58 -17.20 -18.56
CA THR A 228 -13.30 -15.97 -17.80
C THR A 228 -11.80 -15.86 -17.52
N SER A 229 -11.16 -16.95 -17.11
CA SER A 229 -9.72 -16.97 -16.86
C SER A 229 -8.93 -16.56 -18.10
N THR A 230 -9.28 -17.07 -19.28
CA THR A 230 -8.68 -16.67 -20.55
C THR A 230 -8.93 -15.18 -20.85
N LEU A 231 -10.18 -14.71 -20.70
CA LEU A 231 -10.54 -13.32 -20.91
C LEU A 231 -9.70 -12.37 -20.03
N TYR A 232 -9.46 -12.75 -18.76
CA TYR A 232 -8.67 -11.95 -17.84
C TYR A 232 -7.17 -11.99 -18.15
N GLN A 233 -6.65 -13.17 -18.55
CA GLN A 233 -5.27 -13.30 -19.01
C GLN A 233 -4.99 -12.41 -20.22
N ASP A 234 -5.90 -12.39 -21.21
CA ASP A 234 -5.77 -11.54 -22.38
C ASP A 234 -5.77 -10.05 -22.02
N ALA A 235 -6.61 -9.65 -21.05
CA ALA A 235 -6.65 -8.26 -20.58
C ALA A 235 -5.36 -7.82 -19.85
N LEU A 236 -4.60 -8.76 -19.32
CA LEU A 236 -3.34 -8.50 -18.60
C LEU A 236 -2.11 -8.46 -19.52
N GLN A 237 -2.23 -8.93 -20.77
CA GLN A 237 -1.10 -9.18 -21.66
C GLN A 237 -0.28 -7.92 -21.95
N ASP A 238 -0.95 -6.79 -22.25
CA ASP A 238 -0.31 -5.53 -22.64
C ASP A 238 -0.23 -4.50 -21.50
N ALA A 239 -0.58 -4.91 -20.30
CA ALA A 239 -0.55 -4.02 -19.14
C ALA A 239 0.86 -3.49 -18.87
N LYS A 240 0.96 -2.22 -18.45
CA LYS A 240 2.18 -1.61 -17.90
C LYS A 240 2.15 -1.54 -16.38
N MET A 241 0.96 -1.47 -15.81
CA MET A 241 0.73 -1.52 -14.39
C MET A 241 -0.44 -2.46 -14.07
N ILE A 242 -0.26 -3.27 -13.02
CA ILE A 242 -1.28 -4.18 -12.50
C ILE A 242 -1.37 -3.98 -11.00
N VAL A 243 -2.57 -3.72 -10.50
CA VAL A 243 -2.89 -3.78 -9.07
C VAL A 243 -3.88 -4.91 -8.85
N TRP A 244 -3.58 -5.80 -7.90
CA TRP A 244 -4.44 -6.93 -7.58
C TRP A 244 -4.76 -6.99 -6.09
N ASN A 245 -6.06 -7.03 -5.77
CA ASN A 245 -6.55 -7.17 -4.40
C ASN A 245 -7.79 -8.08 -4.35
N GLY A 246 -7.66 -9.24 -3.73
CA GLY A 246 -8.72 -10.23 -3.52
C GLY A 246 -8.73 -11.36 -4.55
N PRO A 247 -9.03 -12.60 -4.11
CA PRO A 247 -9.03 -13.79 -4.94
C PRO A 247 -10.23 -13.83 -5.90
N MET A 248 -10.13 -14.67 -6.94
CA MET A 248 -11.16 -14.84 -7.95
C MET A 248 -12.22 -15.89 -7.57
N GLY A 249 -11.94 -16.70 -6.57
CA GLY A 249 -12.79 -17.76 -6.07
C GLY A 249 -12.38 -18.19 -4.66
N VAL A 250 -12.92 -19.29 -4.17
CA VAL A 250 -12.60 -19.88 -2.85
C VAL A 250 -11.29 -20.64 -2.96
N PHE A 251 -10.18 -19.90 -3.05
CA PHE A 251 -8.85 -20.43 -3.40
C PHE A 251 -8.26 -21.37 -2.34
N GLU A 252 -8.82 -21.40 -1.14
CA GLU A 252 -8.45 -22.32 -0.07
C GLU A 252 -8.85 -23.77 -0.40
N MET A 253 -9.88 -23.93 -1.25
CA MET A 253 -10.38 -25.22 -1.70
C MET A 253 -9.82 -25.54 -3.10
N ASP A 254 -9.10 -26.65 -3.26
CA ASP A 254 -8.41 -27.00 -4.50
C ASP A 254 -9.34 -27.10 -5.72
N ALA A 255 -10.62 -27.45 -5.51
CA ALA A 255 -11.63 -27.49 -6.56
C ALA A 255 -11.99 -26.09 -7.11
N PHE A 256 -11.79 -25.02 -6.33
CA PHE A 256 -12.23 -23.65 -6.62
C PHE A 256 -11.11 -22.63 -6.60
N CYS A 257 -9.85 -23.07 -6.78
CA CYS A 257 -8.67 -22.20 -6.80
C CYS A 257 -8.18 -21.87 -8.22
N LYS A 258 -8.69 -22.55 -9.25
CA LYS A 258 -8.14 -22.49 -10.61
C LYS A 258 -8.23 -21.11 -11.25
N GLY A 259 -9.29 -20.35 -10.97
CA GLY A 259 -9.42 -18.98 -11.43
C GLY A 259 -8.36 -18.07 -10.83
N THR A 260 -8.15 -18.17 -9.52
CA THR A 260 -7.10 -17.42 -8.81
C THR A 260 -5.70 -17.82 -9.28
N GLU A 261 -5.44 -19.13 -9.48
CA GLU A 261 -4.17 -19.64 -10.04
C GLU A 261 -3.89 -19.07 -11.44
N ALA A 262 -4.90 -19.08 -12.33
CA ALA A 262 -4.76 -18.60 -13.69
C ALA A 262 -4.40 -17.10 -13.74
N VAL A 263 -5.08 -16.30 -12.93
CA VAL A 263 -4.80 -14.86 -12.81
C VAL A 263 -3.40 -14.64 -12.20
N ALA A 264 -3.05 -15.34 -11.12
CA ALA A 264 -1.74 -15.24 -10.49
C ALA A 264 -0.59 -15.54 -11.46
N GLN A 265 -0.75 -16.59 -12.29
CA GLN A 265 0.24 -16.95 -13.31
C GLN A 265 0.34 -15.91 -14.42
N ALA A 266 -0.79 -15.28 -14.83
CA ALA A 266 -0.78 -14.22 -15.81
C ALA A 266 -0.06 -12.97 -15.30
N VAL A 267 -0.36 -12.55 -14.06
CA VAL A 267 0.33 -11.44 -13.40
C VAL A 267 1.83 -11.71 -13.28
N ALA A 268 2.21 -12.92 -12.84
CA ALA A 268 3.61 -13.31 -12.68
C ALA A 268 4.39 -13.45 -14.02
N LYS A 269 3.71 -13.63 -15.14
CA LYS A 269 4.30 -13.67 -16.50
C LYS A 269 4.34 -12.29 -17.16
N SER A 270 3.53 -11.36 -16.70
CA SER A 270 3.47 -10.00 -17.25
C SER A 270 4.78 -9.25 -17.00
N ARG A 271 5.11 -8.32 -17.92
CA ARG A 271 6.21 -7.35 -17.74
C ARG A 271 5.75 -6.07 -17.04
N ALA A 272 4.49 -6.00 -16.65
CA ALA A 272 3.94 -4.86 -15.95
C ALA A 272 4.55 -4.69 -14.55
N MET A 273 4.57 -3.48 -14.05
CA MET A 273 4.74 -3.22 -12.63
C MET A 273 3.53 -3.83 -11.90
N SER A 274 3.74 -4.92 -11.18
CA SER A 274 2.69 -5.66 -10.49
C SER A 274 2.72 -5.41 -8.99
N ILE A 275 1.58 -4.98 -8.45
CA ILE A 275 1.37 -4.70 -7.02
C ILE A 275 0.25 -5.62 -6.55
N VAL A 276 0.54 -6.48 -5.58
CA VAL A 276 -0.43 -7.39 -4.99
C VAL A 276 -0.63 -7.04 -3.53
N GLY A 277 -1.87 -6.80 -3.14
CA GLY A 277 -2.26 -6.48 -1.77
C GLY A 277 -3.47 -7.30 -1.30
N GLY A 278 -3.68 -7.30 0.02
CA GLY A 278 -4.71 -8.10 0.67
C GLY A 278 -4.24 -9.52 1.03
N GLY A 279 -4.52 -9.93 2.27
CA GLY A 279 -4.01 -11.19 2.83
C GLY A 279 -4.26 -12.42 1.95
N ASP A 280 -5.48 -12.55 1.43
CA ASP A 280 -5.88 -13.70 0.61
C ASP A 280 -5.14 -13.76 -0.73
N SER A 281 -4.95 -12.61 -1.39
CA SER A 281 -4.20 -12.57 -2.67
C SER A 281 -2.73 -12.89 -2.44
N VAL A 282 -2.15 -12.37 -1.36
CA VAL A 282 -0.76 -12.65 -0.98
C VAL A 282 -0.60 -14.13 -0.64
N ALA A 283 -1.50 -14.70 0.15
CA ALA A 283 -1.48 -16.13 0.48
C ALA A 283 -1.58 -17.02 -0.77
N ALA A 284 -2.42 -16.64 -1.75
CA ALA A 284 -2.51 -17.36 -3.02
C ALA A 284 -1.20 -17.30 -3.82
N ILE A 285 -0.57 -16.12 -3.91
CA ILE A 285 0.72 -15.93 -4.58
C ILE A 285 1.83 -16.74 -3.91
N GLU A 286 1.87 -16.77 -2.58
CA GLU A 286 2.85 -17.52 -1.81
C GLU A 286 2.64 -19.04 -1.97
N LYS A 287 1.39 -19.53 -1.86
CA LYS A 287 1.03 -20.95 -2.09
C LYS A 287 1.51 -21.43 -3.46
N LEU A 288 1.46 -20.57 -4.48
CA LEU A 288 1.91 -20.87 -5.84
C LEU A 288 3.41 -20.67 -6.07
N GLY A 289 4.16 -20.18 -5.09
CA GLY A 289 5.60 -19.90 -5.22
C GLY A 289 5.93 -18.77 -6.20
N LEU A 290 4.99 -17.84 -6.45
CA LEU A 290 5.11 -16.77 -7.42
C LEU A 290 5.58 -15.44 -6.84
N ALA A 291 5.79 -15.34 -5.52
CA ALA A 291 6.12 -14.10 -4.82
C ALA A 291 7.31 -13.34 -5.43
N LYS A 292 8.37 -14.05 -5.84
CA LYS A 292 9.58 -13.46 -6.45
C LYS A 292 9.35 -12.88 -7.86
N LYS A 293 8.20 -13.16 -8.48
CA LYS A 293 7.83 -12.66 -9.82
C LYS A 293 6.92 -11.44 -9.76
N ILE A 294 6.50 -11.04 -8.57
CA ILE A 294 5.68 -9.85 -8.33
C ILE A 294 6.60 -8.68 -7.99
N THR A 295 6.37 -7.52 -8.60
CA THR A 295 7.20 -6.33 -8.37
C THR A 295 7.12 -5.86 -6.92
N HIS A 296 5.90 -5.80 -6.36
CA HIS A 296 5.67 -5.43 -4.97
C HIS A 296 4.50 -6.20 -4.37
N ILE A 297 4.75 -6.84 -3.24
CA ILE A 297 3.72 -7.45 -2.41
C ILE A 297 3.52 -6.53 -1.21
N SER A 298 2.36 -5.89 -1.15
CA SER A 298 2.05 -4.97 -0.06
C SER A 298 1.76 -5.72 1.24
N THR A 299 2.38 -5.25 2.30
CA THR A 299 2.19 -5.75 3.67
C THR A 299 1.06 -5.02 4.40
N GLY A 300 0.46 -4.02 3.76
CA GLY A 300 -0.40 -3.04 4.41
C GLY A 300 -1.80 -3.52 4.78
N GLY A 301 -2.33 -4.59 4.19
CA GLY A 301 -3.70 -5.02 4.45
C GLY A 301 -4.71 -3.88 4.28
N GLY A 302 -5.32 -3.43 5.40
CA GLY A 302 -6.26 -2.30 5.42
C GLY A 302 -5.64 -0.98 4.97
N ALA A 303 -4.39 -0.71 5.35
CA ALA A 303 -3.69 0.50 4.92
C ALA A 303 -3.52 0.57 3.39
N SER A 304 -3.22 -0.57 2.73
CA SER A 304 -3.15 -0.63 1.27
C SER A 304 -4.50 -0.33 0.62
N LEU A 305 -5.60 -0.85 1.19
CA LEU A 305 -6.94 -0.60 0.68
C LEU A 305 -7.29 0.88 0.81
N GLU A 306 -7.10 1.47 1.98
CA GLU A 306 -7.39 2.88 2.20
C GLU A 306 -6.52 3.80 1.33
N TYR A 307 -5.26 3.42 1.08
CA TYR A 307 -4.41 4.18 0.17
C TYR A 307 -4.90 4.07 -1.28
N LEU A 308 -5.31 2.87 -1.71
CA LEU A 308 -5.93 2.66 -3.03
C LEU A 308 -7.30 3.36 -3.17
N GLU A 309 -8.00 3.65 -2.07
CA GLU A 309 -9.17 4.52 -2.03
C GLU A 309 -8.82 6.01 -2.23
N GLY A 310 -7.54 6.36 -2.23
CA GLY A 310 -7.07 7.75 -2.32
C GLY A 310 -7.12 8.50 -1.00
N LYS A 311 -7.28 7.81 0.13
CA LYS A 311 -7.27 8.42 1.45
C LYS A 311 -5.85 8.80 1.87
N VAL A 312 -5.74 9.91 2.57
CA VAL A 312 -4.51 10.30 3.25
C VAL A 312 -4.30 9.38 4.46
N LEU A 313 -3.15 8.73 4.52
CA LEU A 313 -2.80 7.87 5.64
C LEU A 313 -2.17 8.71 6.77
N PRO A 314 -2.75 8.77 7.99
CA PRO A 314 -2.24 9.62 9.07
C PRO A 314 -0.77 9.36 9.40
N GLY A 315 -0.36 8.09 9.50
CA GLY A 315 1.01 7.71 9.83
C GLY A 315 2.04 7.98 8.71
N VAL A 316 1.58 8.34 7.51
CA VAL A 316 2.46 8.83 6.42
C VAL A 316 2.46 10.35 6.41
N ALA A 317 1.29 10.97 6.51
CA ALA A 317 1.15 12.42 6.45
C ALA A 317 1.79 13.15 7.65
N ALA A 318 1.92 12.46 8.79
CA ALA A 318 2.53 12.99 9.98
C ALA A 318 4.07 12.98 9.97
N LEU A 319 4.70 12.27 9.03
CA LEU A 319 6.15 12.26 8.91
C LEU A 319 6.66 13.58 8.35
N ASP A 320 7.89 13.94 8.74
CA ASP A 320 8.52 15.14 8.22
C ASP A 320 8.63 15.06 6.69
N ASP A 321 8.19 16.10 6.01
CA ASP A 321 8.36 16.21 4.56
C ASP A 321 9.85 16.45 4.26
N VAL A 322 10.55 15.38 3.88
CA VAL A 322 11.98 15.41 3.52
C VAL A 322 12.19 16.00 2.10
N ARG A 323 11.21 16.67 1.53
CA ARG A 323 11.51 17.60 0.45
C ARG A 323 12.37 18.70 1.04
N ARG A 324 13.67 18.61 0.82
CA ARG A 324 14.58 19.72 1.10
C ARG A 324 13.96 20.95 0.48
N LYS A 325 13.59 21.92 1.32
CA LYS A 325 13.08 23.18 0.81
C LYS A 325 14.21 23.81 0.00
N ILE A 326 13.96 24.03 -1.26
CA ILE A 326 14.94 24.72 -2.13
C ILE A 326 14.72 26.21 -1.95
N VAL A 327 15.73 26.91 -1.46
CA VAL A 327 15.77 28.37 -1.42
C VAL A 327 16.63 28.82 -2.59
N ALA A 328 15.99 29.40 -3.59
CA ALA A 328 16.66 29.80 -4.83
C ALA A 328 16.87 31.31 -4.89
N GLY A 329 18.12 31.77 -4.92
CA GLY A 329 18.50 33.17 -5.06
C GLY A 329 18.89 33.52 -6.49
N ASN A 330 18.00 34.20 -7.24
CA ASN A 330 18.33 34.68 -8.59
C ASN A 330 18.87 36.15 -8.53
N TRP A 331 20.15 36.29 -8.76
CA TRP A 331 20.81 37.61 -8.71
C TRP A 331 20.65 38.43 -10.00
N LYS A 332 20.12 37.83 -11.05
CA LYS A 332 19.92 38.47 -12.36
C LYS A 332 21.23 39.07 -12.86
N MET A 333 21.27 40.41 -13.03
CA MET A 333 22.41 41.17 -13.51
C MET A 333 23.11 41.94 -12.38
N HIS A 334 22.82 41.63 -11.10
CA HIS A 334 23.46 42.26 -9.97
C HIS A 334 24.77 41.58 -9.63
N LYS A 335 25.77 42.38 -9.18
CA LYS A 335 27.09 41.98 -8.73
C LYS A 335 28.11 41.85 -9.90
N ASN A 336 29.30 42.39 -9.68
CA ASN A 336 30.46 42.02 -10.44
C ASN A 336 31.03 40.68 -9.94
N VAL A 337 32.13 40.19 -10.54
CA VAL A 337 32.69 38.87 -10.19
C VAL A 337 33.11 38.79 -8.71
N ASP A 338 33.85 39.77 -8.23
CA ASP A 338 34.38 39.77 -6.86
C ASP A 338 33.25 39.84 -5.81
N GLU A 339 32.29 40.75 -6.02
CA GLU A 339 31.10 40.87 -5.15
C GLU A 339 30.18 39.62 -5.19
N ALA A 340 30.17 38.89 -6.31
CA ALA A 340 29.40 37.68 -6.45
C ALA A 340 30.03 36.51 -5.68
N VAL A 341 31.36 36.42 -5.71
CA VAL A 341 32.10 35.42 -4.93
C VAL A 341 31.95 35.68 -3.45
N GLU A 342 32.14 36.92 -2.96
CA GLU A 342 31.96 37.29 -1.58
C GLU A 342 30.54 36.95 -1.07
N LEU A 343 29.51 37.31 -1.83
CA LEU A 343 28.13 36.96 -1.46
C LEU A 343 27.87 35.45 -1.43
N ALA A 344 28.47 34.68 -2.33
CA ALA A 344 28.31 33.23 -2.35
C ALA A 344 28.97 32.58 -1.11
N GLU A 345 30.15 33.04 -0.71
CA GLU A 345 30.84 32.57 0.49
C GLU A 345 30.07 32.95 1.78
N ASP A 346 29.51 34.15 1.85
CA ASP A 346 28.64 34.56 2.95
C ASP A 346 27.41 33.66 3.05
N ILE A 347 26.73 33.38 1.94
CA ILE A 347 25.59 32.48 1.89
C ILE A 347 25.95 31.06 2.39
N VAL A 348 27.09 30.52 1.96
CA VAL A 348 27.56 29.20 2.44
C VAL A 348 27.81 29.24 3.95
N SER A 349 28.46 30.30 4.45
CA SER A 349 28.71 30.47 5.88
C SER A 349 27.42 30.53 6.70
N ASP A 350 26.45 31.35 6.27
CA ASP A 350 25.19 31.59 6.98
C ASP A 350 24.23 30.40 6.91
N THR A 351 24.35 29.57 5.86
CA THR A 351 23.47 28.40 5.66
C THR A 351 24.12 27.09 6.10
N ASN A 352 25.33 27.12 6.62
CA ASN A 352 26.03 25.93 7.11
C ASN A 352 25.20 25.24 8.22
N GLY A 353 24.92 23.94 8.01
CA GLY A 353 24.10 23.16 8.92
C GLY A 353 22.57 23.26 8.69
N THR A 354 22.10 24.04 7.72
CA THR A 354 20.70 24.01 7.31
C THR A 354 20.36 22.70 6.58
N LEU A 355 19.14 22.21 6.79
CA LEU A 355 18.62 21.06 6.05
C LEU A 355 18.04 21.45 4.68
N ASN A 356 17.95 22.74 4.38
CA ASN A 356 17.43 23.25 3.13
C ASN A 356 18.52 23.21 2.04
N GLU A 357 18.13 22.95 0.81
CA GLU A 357 18.97 23.10 -0.36
C GLU A 357 18.99 24.56 -0.78
N VAL A 358 20.17 25.17 -0.85
CA VAL A 358 20.33 26.57 -1.26
C VAL A 358 20.97 26.60 -2.64
N VAL A 359 20.29 27.24 -3.59
CA VAL A 359 20.73 27.35 -4.99
C VAL A 359 20.88 28.83 -5.35
N VAL A 360 22.04 29.23 -5.86
CA VAL A 360 22.28 30.60 -6.33
C VAL A 360 22.41 30.62 -7.84
N PHE A 361 21.83 31.66 -8.44
CA PHE A 361 21.93 31.94 -9.88
C PHE A 361 22.64 33.28 -10.09
N PRO A 362 24.00 33.29 -10.10
CA PRO A 362 24.75 34.50 -10.31
C PRO A 362 24.65 34.99 -11.76
N PRO A 363 25.07 36.22 -12.09
CA PRO A 363 25.25 36.68 -13.46
C PRO A 363 26.16 35.72 -14.25
N PHE A 364 25.91 35.55 -15.55
CA PHE A 364 26.71 34.68 -16.41
C PHE A 364 28.19 34.93 -16.30
N THR A 365 28.61 36.21 -16.21
CA THR A 365 30.00 36.63 -16.08
C THR A 365 30.70 36.22 -14.80
N ALA A 366 29.94 35.85 -13.74
CA ALA A 366 30.45 35.44 -12.45
C ALA A 366 30.25 33.94 -12.17
N LEU A 367 29.60 33.20 -13.09
CA LEU A 367 29.15 31.82 -12.83
C LEU A 367 30.32 30.89 -12.51
N GLU A 368 31.41 30.93 -13.28
CA GLU A 368 32.57 30.08 -13.10
C GLU A 368 33.28 30.38 -11.77
N SER A 369 33.55 31.66 -11.48
CA SER A 369 34.23 32.07 -10.25
C SER A 369 33.40 31.75 -8.98
N VAL A 370 32.09 31.91 -9.05
CA VAL A 370 31.18 31.52 -7.92
C VAL A 370 31.18 30.01 -7.75
N ALA A 371 31.09 29.23 -8.83
CA ALA A 371 31.11 27.77 -8.75
C ALA A 371 32.44 27.26 -8.13
N GLU A 372 33.59 27.81 -8.53
CA GLU A 372 34.88 27.46 -7.93
C GLU A 372 34.98 27.84 -6.45
N ALA A 373 34.43 28.99 -6.05
CA ALA A 373 34.49 29.47 -4.66
C ALA A 373 33.67 28.61 -3.68
N ILE A 374 32.59 27.98 -4.16
CA ILE A 374 31.69 27.16 -3.34
C ILE A 374 31.81 25.65 -3.60
N ASP A 375 32.76 25.21 -4.44
CA ASP A 375 32.94 23.79 -4.77
C ASP A 375 33.26 22.99 -3.50
N GLY A 376 32.49 21.91 -3.31
CA GLY A 376 32.60 21.02 -2.14
C GLY A 376 32.07 21.58 -0.81
N LYS A 377 31.29 22.64 -0.83
CA LYS A 377 30.72 23.28 0.38
C LYS A 377 29.21 23.13 0.47
#